data_6b4909deafb14f2ffb7215335bea754e
#
_entry.id   6b4909deafb14f2ffb7215335bea754e
#
_cell.length_a   1.000
_cell.length_b   1.000
_cell.length_c   1.000
_cell.angle_alpha   90.00
_cell.angle_beta   90.00
_cell.angle_gamma   90.00
#
_symmetry.space_group_name_H-M   'P 1'
#
loop_
_entity.id
_entity.type
_entity.pdbx_description
1 polymer ?
#
loop_
_entity_poly.entity_id
_entity_poly.type
_entity_poly.pdbx_seq_one_letter_code
_entity_poly.pdbx_strand_id
1 'polypeptide(L)'
;MCTSSTSAAPTQGSGSSCSAAEATRLHVPLALNPVQAHIDNFSATVIASLGVQRGPALVLSSTLQLHRLIADATIVRHADREHETMTRADALLHVLRDLSPKLLVLTEQEADHNNDGEGRGGLWDRVNSAFDHYAVLFNDLEVSRVPRESLDRAVAERLHLREEIVDIVARDGAARRERHEKMLRWVPRMVAAGFQPAPVTMDGFKETMRLANRLSDGDRQKPLYRVTAVKGCFFVHSCWAPMFSGQPAPGDDQ
;
A
#
# COMPACT_ATOMS: atom_id res chain seq x y z
N MET A 1 -0.16 8.54 -15.93
CA MET A 1 1.23 8.41 -15.44
C MET A 1 1.27 7.30 -14.43
N CYS A 2 1.92 6.21 -14.72
CA CYS A 2 2.17 5.15 -13.74
C CYS A 2 3.63 5.26 -13.34
N THR A 3 3.89 5.56 -12.06
CA THR A 3 5.23 5.47 -11.49
C THR A 3 5.33 4.12 -10.80
N SER A 4 6.19 3.24 -11.27
CA SER A 4 6.56 2.02 -10.56
C SER A 4 7.90 2.24 -9.87
N SER A 5 7.92 2.28 -8.56
CA SER A 5 9.16 2.24 -7.79
C SER A 5 9.39 0.81 -7.36
N THR A 6 10.38 0.16 -7.93
CA THR A 6 10.88 -1.12 -7.46
C THR A 6 12.32 -0.94 -7.01
N SER A 7 12.62 -1.33 -5.77
CA SER A 7 13.96 -1.42 -5.22
C SER A 7 14.67 -2.74 -5.60
N ALA A 8 14.31 -3.31 -6.73
CA ALA A 8 14.98 -4.49 -7.28
C ALA A 8 15.07 -4.34 -8.79
N ALA A 9 16.12 -4.93 -9.39
CA ALA A 9 16.47 -4.85 -10.78
C ALA A 9 15.27 -4.82 -11.76
N PRO A 10 15.41 -4.12 -12.90
CA PRO A 10 14.27 -3.74 -13.72
C PRO A 10 13.60 -4.95 -14.35
N THR A 11 12.54 -5.44 -13.75
CA THR A 11 11.51 -6.12 -14.51
C THR A 11 10.67 -5.01 -15.15
N GLN A 12 11.19 -4.46 -16.25
CA GLN A 12 10.42 -3.60 -17.10
C GLN A 12 9.15 -4.35 -17.52
N GLY A 13 7.98 -3.88 -17.11
CA GLY A 13 6.88 -4.03 -17.98
C GLY A 13 5.55 -4.57 -17.47
N SER A 14 5.38 -5.17 -16.29
CA SER A 14 4.08 -5.83 -16.02
C SER A 14 2.91 -4.86 -15.84
N GLY A 15 3.10 -3.77 -15.12
CA GLY A 15 2.02 -2.79 -14.89
C GLY A 15 1.69 -1.94 -16.12
N SER A 16 2.70 -1.51 -16.88
CA SER A 16 2.49 -0.72 -18.10
C SER A 16 1.93 -1.56 -19.24
N SER A 17 2.32 -2.83 -19.36
CA SER A 17 1.80 -3.73 -20.39
C SER A 17 0.31 -4.08 -20.15
N CYS A 18 -0.09 -4.32 -18.90
CA CYS A 18 -1.50 -4.56 -18.57
C CYS A 18 -2.36 -3.33 -18.87
N SER A 19 -1.90 -2.13 -18.50
CA SER A 19 -2.64 -0.89 -18.78
C SER A 19 -2.77 -0.60 -20.28
N ALA A 20 -1.72 -0.85 -21.05
CA ALA A 20 -1.74 -0.66 -22.49
C ALA A 20 -2.68 -1.67 -23.19
N ALA A 21 -2.65 -2.93 -22.75
CA ALA A 21 -3.55 -3.97 -23.30
C ALA A 21 -5.02 -3.64 -23.02
N GLU A 22 -5.34 -3.19 -21.80
CA GLU A 22 -6.70 -2.82 -21.42
C GLU A 22 -7.18 -1.56 -22.17
N ALA A 23 -6.32 -0.56 -22.31
CA ALA A 23 -6.63 0.63 -23.09
C ALA A 23 -6.91 0.28 -24.56
N THR A 24 -6.14 -0.62 -25.14
CA THR A 24 -6.37 -1.12 -26.49
C THR A 24 -7.72 -1.84 -26.59
N ARG A 25 -8.03 -2.71 -25.63
CA ARG A 25 -9.31 -3.43 -25.58
C ARG A 25 -10.50 -2.48 -25.49
N LEU A 26 -10.37 -1.39 -24.74
CA LEU A 26 -11.41 -0.38 -24.54
C LEU A 26 -11.41 0.72 -25.61
N HIS A 27 -10.51 0.69 -26.58
CA HIS A 27 -10.34 1.72 -27.62
C HIS A 27 -10.09 3.12 -27.00
N VAL A 28 -9.38 3.18 -25.88
CA VAL A 28 -9.01 4.42 -25.22
C VAL A 28 -7.59 4.81 -25.63
N PRO A 29 -7.35 6.02 -26.16
CA PRO A 29 -5.99 6.48 -26.43
C PRO A 29 -5.22 6.62 -25.10
N LEU A 30 -4.10 5.91 -24.97
CA LEU A 30 -3.25 5.90 -23.80
C LEU A 30 -1.81 6.24 -24.19
N ALA A 31 -1.26 7.30 -23.63
CA ALA A 31 0.16 7.60 -23.67
C ALA A 31 0.80 7.28 -22.30
N LEU A 32 1.84 6.46 -22.29
CA LEU A 32 2.59 6.10 -21.08
C LEU A 32 3.94 6.80 -21.11
N ASN A 33 4.23 7.53 -20.05
CA ASN A 33 5.52 8.20 -19.82
C ASN A 33 6.15 7.59 -18.55
N PRO A 34 6.84 6.46 -18.64
CA PRO A 34 7.46 5.83 -17.49
C PRO A 34 8.60 6.69 -16.96
N VAL A 35 8.63 6.92 -15.66
CA VAL A 35 9.73 7.58 -14.97
C VAL A 35 10.24 6.62 -13.90
N GLN A 36 11.53 6.28 -13.98
CA GLN A 36 12.18 5.47 -12.96
C GLN A 36 12.76 6.37 -11.88
N ALA A 37 12.15 6.33 -10.70
CA ALA A 37 12.62 7.07 -9.54
C ALA A 37 12.34 6.27 -8.26
N HIS A 38 13.25 6.36 -7.29
CA HIS A 38 13.00 5.82 -5.96
C HIS A 38 12.05 6.75 -5.22
N ILE A 39 11.15 6.19 -4.39
CA ILE A 39 10.16 6.99 -3.66
C ILE A 39 10.84 8.07 -2.77
N ASP A 40 12.01 7.79 -2.23
CA ASP A 40 12.79 8.74 -1.44
C ASP A 40 13.21 9.99 -2.20
N ASN A 41 13.24 9.93 -3.52
CA ASN A 41 13.58 11.06 -4.37
C ASN A 41 12.32 11.86 -4.81
N PHE A 42 11.13 11.37 -4.45
CA PHE A 42 9.89 12.08 -4.76
C PHE A 42 9.78 13.34 -3.91
N SER A 43 9.75 14.47 -4.59
CA SER A 43 9.62 15.79 -4.00
C SER A 43 8.73 16.67 -4.88
N ALA A 44 8.36 17.83 -4.38
CA ALA A 44 7.63 18.84 -5.15
C ALA A 44 8.33 19.17 -6.48
N THR A 45 9.66 19.25 -6.47
CA THR A 45 10.47 19.55 -7.66
C THR A 45 10.37 18.42 -8.70
N VAL A 46 10.46 17.16 -8.26
CA VAL A 46 10.33 16.02 -9.16
C VAL A 46 8.93 15.98 -9.76
N ILE A 47 7.88 16.15 -8.94
CA ILE A 47 6.50 16.18 -9.41
C ILE A 47 6.29 17.30 -10.43
N ALA A 48 6.84 18.50 -10.18
CA ALA A 48 6.77 19.62 -11.12
C ALA A 48 7.46 19.29 -12.45
N SER A 49 8.59 18.58 -12.41
CA SER A 49 9.33 18.18 -13.62
C SER A 49 8.59 17.13 -14.48
N LEU A 50 7.63 16.41 -13.90
CA LEU A 50 6.81 15.45 -14.64
C LEU A 50 5.77 16.11 -15.55
N GLY A 51 5.61 17.42 -15.49
CA GLY A 51 4.65 18.17 -16.31
C GLY A 51 3.19 17.78 -16.03
N VAL A 52 2.89 17.31 -14.80
CA VAL A 52 1.54 16.93 -14.40
C VAL A 52 0.61 18.13 -14.49
N GLN A 53 -0.43 18.02 -15.29
CA GLN A 53 -1.45 19.06 -15.41
C GLN A 53 -2.35 19.04 -14.20
N ARG A 54 -2.47 20.20 -13.55
CA ARG A 54 -3.44 20.39 -12.43
C ARG A 54 -4.87 20.33 -12.96
N GLY A 55 -5.78 19.81 -12.14
CA GLY A 55 -7.20 19.98 -12.44
C GLY A 55 -8.07 18.74 -12.27
N PRO A 56 -9.35 18.87 -12.64
CA PRO A 56 -10.39 17.89 -12.30
C PRO A 56 -10.29 16.56 -13.06
N ALA A 57 -9.40 16.44 -14.04
CA ALA A 57 -9.16 15.17 -14.75
C ALA A 57 -7.98 14.38 -14.14
N LEU A 58 -7.25 14.95 -13.15
CA LEU A 58 -6.12 14.28 -12.53
C LEU A 58 -6.58 13.25 -11.52
N VAL A 59 -6.13 12.01 -11.72
CA VAL A 59 -6.26 10.93 -10.73
C VAL A 59 -4.85 10.49 -10.34
N LEU A 60 -4.63 10.38 -9.05
CA LEU A 60 -3.37 9.91 -8.47
C LEU A 60 -3.58 8.53 -7.85
N SER A 61 -2.58 7.69 -7.95
CA SER A 61 -2.57 6.37 -7.29
C SER A 61 -1.20 6.11 -6.68
N SER A 62 -1.20 5.71 -5.43
CA SER A 62 0.00 5.22 -4.73
C SER A 62 -0.27 3.81 -4.21
N THR A 63 0.64 2.89 -4.50
CA THR A 63 0.49 1.49 -4.13
C THR A 63 1.74 1.03 -3.39
N LEU A 64 1.58 0.71 -2.10
CA LEU A 64 2.61 0.14 -1.21
C LEU A 64 3.92 0.95 -1.18
N GLN A 65 3.82 2.29 -1.11
CA GLN A 65 5.01 3.14 -1.16
C GLN A 65 5.06 4.22 -0.07
N LEU A 66 3.92 4.79 0.32
CA LEU A 66 3.94 5.97 1.19
C LEU A 66 4.38 5.63 2.62
N HIS A 67 4.16 4.42 3.09
CA HIS A 67 4.62 3.97 4.42
C HIS A 67 6.14 4.11 4.58
N ARG A 68 6.91 4.04 3.50
CA ARG A 68 8.37 4.18 3.52
C ARG A 68 8.84 5.60 3.80
N LEU A 69 8.01 6.59 3.54
CA LEU A 69 8.28 8.00 3.79
C LEU A 69 7.94 8.45 5.22
N ILE A 70 7.36 7.56 6.04
CA ILE A 70 7.04 7.84 7.44
C ILE A 70 8.30 7.88 8.31
N ALA A 71 9.37 7.19 7.89
CA ALA A 71 10.63 7.10 8.63
C ALA A 71 11.31 8.45 8.85
N ASP A 72 11.13 9.38 7.93
CA ASP A 72 11.84 10.64 7.92
C ASP A 72 10.95 11.76 8.50
N ALA A 73 11.27 12.23 9.68
CA ALA A 73 10.63 13.41 10.24
C ALA A 73 11.33 14.68 9.72
N THR A 74 10.57 15.57 9.11
CA THR A 74 11.04 16.88 8.69
C THR A 74 10.45 17.92 9.63
N ILE A 75 11.29 18.79 10.18
CA ILE A 75 10.84 19.92 10.99
C ILE A 75 10.32 21.00 10.02
N VAL A 76 9.01 21.17 9.98
CA VAL A 76 8.39 22.26 9.23
C VAL A 76 8.21 23.43 10.18
N ARG A 77 8.83 24.58 9.84
CA ARG A 77 8.63 25.83 10.57
C ARG A 77 7.44 26.57 9.94
N HIS A 78 6.32 26.61 10.64
CA HIS A 78 5.26 27.56 10.33
C HIS A 78 5.50 28.86 11.08
N ALA A 79 5.21 30.00 10.44
CA ALA A 79 5.42 31.33 11.00
C ALA A 79 4.64 31.57 12.32
N ASP A 80 3.56 30.81 12.55
CA ASP A 80 2.62 31.02 13.64
C ASP A 80 2.47 29.82 14.60
N ARG A 81 3.22 28.74 14.44
CA ARG A 81 3.14 27.56 15.32
C ARG A 81 4.50 27.04 15.67
N GLU A 82 4.67 26.73 16.96
CA GLU A 82 5.85 26.04 17.46
C GLU A 82 6.06 24.72 16.72
N HIS A 83 7.29 24.43 16.36
CA HIS A 83 7.86 23.27 15.66
C HIS A 83 6.93 22.05 15.55
N GLU A 84 6.20 21.94 14.46
CA GLU A 84 5.44 20.74 14.14
C GLU A 84 6.33 19.76 13.37
N THR A 85 6.49 18.57 13.90
CA THR A 85 7.26 17.52 13.24
C THR A 85 6.35 16.85 12.19
N MET A 86 6.66 17.06 10.93
CA MET A 86 5.91 16.47 9.82
C MET A 86 6.75 15.36 9.16
N THR A 87 6.16 14.21 8.88
CA THR A 87 6.85 13.16 8.12
C THR A 87 6.93 13.55 6.64
N ARG A 88 7.86 12.93 5.91
CA ARG A 88 7.93 13.14 4.45
C ARG A 88 6.68 12.64 3.74
N ALA A 89 6.01 11.59 4.28
CA ALA A 89 4.72 11.14 3.77
C ALA A 89 3.67 12.25 3.87
N ASP A 90 3.57 12.92 5.03
CA ASP A 90 2.63 14.02 5.24
C ASP A 90 2.95 15.20 4.30
N ALA A 91 4.24 15.58 4.19
CA ALA A 91 4.67 16.64 3.28
C ALA A 91 4.32 16.32 1.81
N LEU A 92 4.54 15.07 1.38
CA LEU A 92 4.18 14.65 0.04
C LEU A 92 2.66 14.69 -0.20
N LEU A 93 1.85 14.29 0.78
CA LEU A 93 0.39 14.36 0.68
C LEU A 93 -0.08 15.81 0.46
N HIS A 94 0.51 16.80 1.13
CA HIS A 94 0.21 18.20 0.88
C HIS A 94 0.56 18.62 -0.55
N VAL A 95 1.74 18.24 -1.05
CA VAL A 95 2.14 18.53 -2.44
C VAL A 95 1.19 17.89 -3.45
N LEU A 96 0.77 16.64 -3.20
CA LEU A 96 -0.20 15.96 -4.05
C LEU A 96 -1.57 16.64 -4.01
N ARG A 97 -1.97 17.16 -2.84
CA ARG A 97 -3.24 17.91 -2.69
C ARG A 97 -3.22 19.22 -3.47
N ASP A 98 -2.09 19.92 -3.52
CA ASP A 98 -1.90 21.16 -4.26
C ASP A 98 -2.06 20.99 -5.77
N LEU A 99 -1.90 19.79 -6.29
CA LEU A 99 -2.21 19.49 -7.70
C LEU A 99 -3.71 19.48 -7.98
N SER A 100 -4.55 19.59 -6.95
CA SER A 100 -6.02 19.57 -7.04
C SER A 100 -6.57 18.34 -7.78
N PRO A 101 -6.14 17.12 -7.42
CA PRO A 101 -6.63 15.92 -8.10
C PRO A 101 -8.11 15.71 -7.81
N LYS A 102 -8.81 15.11 -8.78
CA LYS A 102 -10.19 14.65 -8.59
C LYS A 102 -10.26 13.48 -7.60
N LEU A 103 -9.27 12.63 -7.63
CA LEU A 103 -9.20 11.44 -6.79
C LEU A 103 -7.74 11.10 -6.49
N LEU A 104 -7.47 10.73 -5.25
CA LEU A 104 -6.25 10.04 -4.83
C LEU A 104 -6.65 8.66 -4.30
N VAL A 105 -6.09 7.62 -4.88
CA VAL A 105 -6.23 6.23 -4.41
C VAL A 105 -4.95 5.84 -3.69
N LEU A 106 -5.07 5.52 -2.42
CA LEU A 106 -3.99 5.01 -1.59
C LEU A 106 -4.23 3.52 -1.31
N THR A 107 -3.27 2.69 -1.66
CA THR A 107 -3.26 1.26 -1.32
C THR A 107 -2.06 0.98 -0.44
N GLU A 108 -2.30 0.53 0.78
CA GLU A 108 -1.27 0.20 1.77
C GLU A 108 -1.61 -1.11 2.49
N GLN A 109 -0.63 -1.70 3.15
CA GLN A 109 -0.83 -2.89 3.98
C GLN A 109 -1.49 -2.50 5.30
N GLU A 110 -2.54 -3.23 5.69
CA GLU A 110 -3.23 -3.05 6.97
C GLU A 110 -2.43 -3.75 8.08
N ALA A 111 -1.24 -3.22 8.38
CA ALA A 111 -0.33 -3.75 9.38
C ALA A 111 0.16 -2.64 10.31
N ASP A 112 0.67 -2.98 11.49
CA ASP A 112 1.18 -2.03 12.47
C ASP A 112 2.67 -2.28 12.73
N HIS A 113 3.52 -1.87 11.79
CA HIS A 113 4.96 -2.02 11.87
C HIS A 113 5.67 -0.70 12.20
N ASN A 114 4.91 0.40 12.38
CA ASN A 114 5.47 1.71 12.73
C ASN A 114 5.49 1.95 14.24
N ASN A 115 5.39 0.90 15.06
CA ASN A 115 5.50 1.05 16.50
C ASN A 115 6.97 1.16 16.91
N ASP A 116 7.40 2.35 17.28
CA ASP A 116 8.74 2.63 17.81
C ASP A 116 8.76 2.57 19.35
N GLY A 117 7.74 2.00 19.97
CA GLY A 117 7.45 1.95 21.39
C GLY A 117 8.64 2.27 22.29
N GLU A 118 8.63 3.43 22.89
CA GLU A 118 9.51 3.74 24.01
C GLU A 118 9.11 2.80 25.16
N GLY A 119 9.89 1.74 25.38
CA GLY A 119 9.63 0.78 26.45
C GLY A 119 9.90 -0.67 26.06
N ARG A 120 9.69 -1.58 27.02
CA ARG A 120 10.00 -3.03 26.87
C ARG A 120 9.16 -3.75 25.81
N GLY A 121 8.12 -3.14 25.27
CA GLY A 121 7.21 -3.73 24.27
C GLY A 121 7.59 -3.44 22.83
N GLY A 122 8.25 -2.33 22.51
CA GLY A 122 8.35 -1.81 21.14
C GLY A 122 8.86 -2.78 20.08
N LEU A 123 10.03 -3.41 20.29
CA LEU A 123 10.56 -4.41 19.37
C LEU A 123 9.71 -5.69 19.36
N TRP A 124 9.29 -6.16 20.54
CA TRP A 124 8.45 -7.37 20.65
C TRP A 124 7.10 -7.20 19.95
N ASP A 125 6.44 -6.07 20.17
CA ASP A 125 5.15 -5.80 19.54
C ASP A 125 5.30 -5.72 18.02
N ARG A 126 6.39 -5.10 17.56
CA ARG A 126 6.72 -5.03 16.13
C ARG A 126 7.01 -6.41 15.52
N VAL A 127 7.80 -7.23 16.21
CA VAL A 127 8.11 -8.61 15.77
C VAL A 127 6.85 -9.47 15.73
N ASN A 128 5.99 -9.40 16.74
CA ASN A 128 4.73 -10.14 16.77
C ASN A 128 3.79 -9.68 15.65
N SER A 129 3.65 -8.35 15.44
CA SER A 129 2.85 -7.83 14.34
C SER A 129 3.38 -8.27 12.98
N ALA A 130 4.70 -8.27 12.79
CA ALA A 130 5.32 -8.78 11.57
C ALA A 130 5.07 -10.28 11.39
N PHE A 131 5.25 -11.07 12.45
CA PHE A 131 4.99 -12.50 12.40
C PHE A 131 3.55 -12.82 11.97
N ASP A 132 2.57 -12.19 12.60
CA ASP A 132 1.15 -12.40 12.28
C ASP A 132 0.85 -12.01 10.82
N HIS A 133 1.37 -10.88 10.37
CA HIS A 133 1.14 -10.38 9.02
C HIS A 133 1.78 -11.30 7.95
N TYR A 134 3.08 -11.60 8.10
CA TYR A 134 3.80 -12.38 7.09
C TYR A 134 3.45 -13.87 7.12
N ALA A 135 3.02 -14.42 8.26
CA ALA A 135 2.50 -15.78 8.32
C ALA A 135 1.28 -15.97 7.39
N VAL A 136 0.41 -14.96 7.32
CA VAL A 136 -0.73 -14.97 6.38
C VAL A 136 -0.25 -14.92 4.94
N LEU A 137 0.70 -14.04 4.60
CA LEU A 137 1.22 -13.91 3.24
C LEU A 137 1.94 -15.18 2.77
N PHE A 138 2.76 -15.79 3.63
CA PHE A 138 3.40 -17.07 3.30
C PHE A 138 2.39 -18.19 3.14
N ASN A 139 1.34 -18.21 3.96
CA ASN A 139 0.28 -19.19 3.78
C ASN A 139 -0.48 -18.96 2.45
N ASP A 140 -0.75 -17.71 2.08
CA ASP A 140 -1.37 -17.40 0.78
C ASP A 140 -0.51 -17.90 -0.39
N LEU A 141 0.82 -17.82 -0.28
CA LEU A 141 1.73 -18.41 -1.25
C LEU A 141 1.65 -19.95 -1.27
N GLU A 142 1.46 -20.60 -0.11
CA GLU A 142 1.32 -22.06 -0.03
C GLU A 142 0.02 -22.57 -0.65
N VAL A 143 -1.09 -21.85 -0.44
CA VAL A 143 -2.39 -22.24 -1.00
C VAL A 143 -2.60 -21.74 -2.42
N SER A 144 -1.75 -20.85 -2.91
CA SER A 144 -1.80 -20.38 -4.28
C SER A 144 -1.34 -21.47 -5.26
N ARG A 145 -1.72 -21.32 -6.53
CA ARG A 145 -1.26 -22.23 -7.59
C ARG A 145 0.15 -21.94 -8.09
N VAL A 146 0.85 -20.98 -7.47
CA VAL A 146 2.23 -20.66 -7.84
C VAL A 146 3.15 -21.76 -7.33
N PRO A 147 3.81 -22.53 -8.22
CA PRO A 147 4.66 -23.64 -7.79
C PRO A 147 5.81 -23.16 -6.88
N ARG A 148 6.16 -23.97 -5.89
CA ARG A 148 7.26 -23.65 -4.95
C ARG A 148 8.59 -23.38 -5.66
N GLU A 149 8.84 -24.08 -6.77
CA GLU A 149 10.06 -23.99 -7.56
C GLU A 149 10.03 -22.86 -8.60
N SER A 150 8.92 -22.12 -8.69
CA SER A 150 8.83 -21.05 -9.68
C SER A 150 9.74 -19.87 -9.33
N LEU A 151 10.29 -19.25 -10.37
CA LEU A 151 11.11 -18.04 -10.19
C LEU A 151 10.30 -16.90 -9.58
N ASP A 152 9.04 -16.74 -9.98
CA ASP A 152 8.16 -15.69 -9.47
C ASP A 152 7.96 -15.81 -7.96
N ARG A 153 7.77 -17.05 -7.46
CA ARG A 153 7.66 -17.31 -6.04
C ARG A 153 8.96 -17.03 -5.30
N ALA A 154 10.08 -17.46 -5.85
CA ALA A 154 11.38 -17.18 -5.27
C ALA A 154 11.68 -15.67 -5.21
N VAL A 155 11.27 -14.91 -6.20
CA VAL A 155 11.36 -13.45 -6.21
C VAL A 155 10.47 -12.84 -5.13
N ALA A 156 9.20 -13.26 -5.03
CA ALA A 156 8.29 -12.77 -4.01
C ALA A 156 8.84 -13.02 -2.60
N GLU A 157 9.25 -14.25 -2.30
CA GLU A 157 9.73 -14.63 -0.97
C GLU A 157 11.06 -13.98 -0.61
N ARG A 158 12.05 -13.97 -1.52
CA ARG A 158 13.42 -13.57 -1.22
C ARG A 158 13.72 -12.10 -1.44
N LEU A 159 13.12 -11.47 -2.46
CA LEU A 159 13.40 -10.07 -2.79
C LEU A 159 12.36 -9.10 -2.22
N HIS A 160 11.13 -9.57 -1.93
CA HIS A 160 10.12 -8.71 -1.34
C HIS A 160 9.91 -9.06 0.14
N LEU A 161 9.28 -10.19 0.44
CA LEU A 161 8.89 -10.49 1.82
C LEU A 161 10.09 -10.57 2.78
N ARG A 162 11.18 -11.21 2.37
CA ARG A 162 12.39 -11.30 3.20
C ARG A 162 13.00 -9.93 3.50
N GLU A 163 13.11 -9.07 2.48
CA GLU A 163 13.72 -7.74 2.67
C GLU A 163 12.85 -6.84 3.54
N GLU A 164 11.52 -6.90 3.39
CA GLU A 164 10.58 -6.21 4.26
C GLU A 164 10.69 -6.71 5.71
N ILE A 165 10.67 -8.02 5.94
CA ILE A 165 10.82 -8.61 7.28
C ILE A 165 12.13 -8.19 7.94
N VAL A 166 13.25 -8.26 7.21
CA VAL A 166 14.56 -7.83 7.73
C VAL A 166 14.55 -6.35 8.07
N ASP A 167 13.94 -5.52 7.24
CA ASP A 167 13.84 -4.10 7.52
C ASP A 167 13.02 -3.82 8.79
N ILE A 168 11.88 -4.48 8.95
CA ILE A 168 10.99 -4.31 10.11
C ILE A 168 11.64 -4.79 11.40
N VAL A 169 12.30 -5.95 11.36
CA VAL A 169 12.77 -6.64 12.58
C VAL A 169 14.18 -6.21 12.98
N ALA A 170 15.08 -6.02 12.00
CA ALA A 170 16.50 -5.83 12.24
C ALA A 170 16.98 -4.39 12.11
N ARG A 171 16.14 -3.46 11.63
CA ARG A 171 16.51 -2.05 11.52
C ARG A 171 15.72 -1.18 12.48
N ASP A 172 16.34 -0.08 12.90
CA ASP A 172 15.74 0.90 13.81
C ASP A 172 15.95 2.34 13.30
N GLY A 173 15.21 3.28 13.90
CA GLY A 173 15.29 4.69 13.58
C GLY A 173 15.06 4.97 12.11
N ALA A 174 15.79 5.93 11.55
CA ALA A 174 15.67 6.31 10.13
C ALA A 174 16.16 5.23 9.14
N ALA A 175 16.90 4.22 9.60
CA ALA A 175 17.35 3.11 8.75
C ALA A 175 16.20 2.14 8.43
N ARG A 176 15.14 2.09 9.26
CA ARG A 176 13.96 1.27 9.02
C ARG A 176 12.98 2.02 8.12
N ARG A 177 12.68 1.45 6.96
CA ARG A 177 11.83 2.06 5.93
C ARG A 177 10.41 1.47 5.91
N GLU A 178 10.28 0.19 6.22
CA GLU A 178 8.99 -0.52 6.22
C GLU A 178 8.21 -0.19 7.49
N ARG A 179 7.42 0.90 7.42
CA ARG A 179 6.66 1.48 8.52
C ARG A 179 5.16 1.45 8.23
N HIS A 180 4.65 0.25 7.99
CA HIS A 180 3.23 0.06 7.72
C HIS A 180 2.38 0.59 8.87
N GLU A 181 1.32 1.29 8.51
CA GLU A 181 0.32 1.81 9.44
C GLU A 181 -1.07 1.38 9.02
N LYS A 182 -1.94 1.14 9.99
CA LYS A 182 -3.34 0.82 9.75
C LYS A 182 -4.12 2.02 9.20
N MET A 183 -5.25 1.73 8.54
CA MET A 183 -6.16 2.75 8.00
C MET A 183 -6.48 3.86 9.03
N LEU A 184 -6.65 3.51 10.29
CA LEU A 184 -6.95 4.47 11.36
C LEU A 184 -5.87 5.55 11.54
N ARG A 185 -4.64 5.32 11.08
CA ARG A 185 -3.56 6.31 11.06
C ARG A 185 -3.47 7.02 9.71
N TRP A 186 -3.75 6.34 8.60
CA TRP A 186 -3.72 6.95 7.26
C TRP A 186 -4.84 7.96 7.04
N VAL A 187 -6.06 7.66 7.52
CA VAL A 187 -7.21 8.58 7.35
C VAL A 187 -6.94 9.96 7.96
N PRO A 188 -6.48 10.09 9.23
CA PRO A 188 -6.11 11.40 9.78
C PRO A 188 -5.03 12.13 8.97
N ARG A 189 -4.00 11.44 8.46
CA ARG A 189 -2.95 12.04 7.62
C ARG A 189 -3.54 12.63 6.33
N MET A 190 -4.41 11.87 5.66
CA MET A 190 -5.09 12.30 4.45
C MET A 190 -5.97 13.53 4.71
N VAL A 191 -6.74 13.51 5.80
CA VAL A 191 -7.61 14.63 6.20
C VAL A 191 -6.79 15.87 6.54
N ALA A 192 -5.69 15.71 7.28
CA ALA A 192 -4.78 16.80 7.62
C ALA A 192 -4.16 17.45 6.35
N ALA A 193 -3.87 16.66 5.32
CA ALA A 193 -3.42 17.16 4.02
C ALA A 193 -4.55 17.79 3.17
N GLY A 194 -5.79 17.80 3.64
CA GLY A 194 -6.94 18.44 2.97
C GLY A 194 -7.70 17.52 1.99
N PHE A 195 -7.47 16.22 2.04
CA PHE A 195 -8.28 15.25 1.32
C PHE A 195 -9.57 14.94 2.09
N GLN A 196 -10.64 14.60 1.36
CA GLN A 196 -11.89 14.13 1.93
C GLN A 196 -12.14 12.68 1.49
N PRO A 197 -12.67 11.83 2.36
CA PRO A 197 -13.01 10.46 1.98
C PRO A 197 -14.03 10.47 0.81
N ALA A 198 -13.72 9.70 -0.23
CA ALA A 198 -14.66 9.48 -1.32
C ALA A 198 -15.61 8.32 -0.95
N PRO A 199 -16.91 8.41 -1.26
CA PRO A 199 -17.83 7.33 -0.99
C PRO A 199 -17.48 6.09 -1.84
N VAL A 200 -17.50 4.92 -1.23
CA VAL A 200 -17.42 3.65 -1.94
C VAL A 200 -18.73 3.43 -2.67
N THR A 201 -18.66 3.28 -3.99
CA THR A 201 -19.86 2.98 -4.79
C THR A 201 -20.19 1.51 -4.74
N MET A 202 -21.46 1.14 -4.86
CA MET A 202 -21.90 -0.25 -4.94
C MET A 202 -21.28 -0.98 -6.14
N ASP A 203 -21.08 -0.30 -7.25
CA ASP A 203 -20.46 -0.90 -8.44
C ASP A 203 -18.96 -1.14 -8.23
N GLY A 204 -18.25 -0.21 -7.59
CA GLY A 204 -16.87 -0.40 -7.17
C GLY A 204 -16.72 -1.59 -6.23
N PHE A 205 -17.62 -1.73 -5.26
CA PHE A 205 -17.63 -2.88 -4.36
C PHE A 205 -17.85 -4.20 -5.11
N LYS A 206 -18.85 -4.25 -6.00
CA LYS A 206 -19.12 -5.45 -6.82
C LYS A 206 -17.92 -5.84 -7.70
N GLU A 207 -17.24 -4.86 -8.29
CA GLU A 207 -16.08 -5.13 -9.15
C GLU A 207 -14.88 -5.63 -8.33
N THR A 208 -14.65 -5.08 -7.15
CA THR A 208 -13.62 -5.58 -6.22
C THR A 208 -13.92 -7.01 -5.78
N MET A 209 -15.19 -7.33 -5.49
CA MET A 209 -15.62 -8.71 -5.20
C MET A 209 -15.37 -9.65 -6.39
N ARG A 210 -15.66 -9.22 -7.62
CA ARG A 210 -15.38 -10.02 -8.82
C ARG A 210 -13.88 -10.29 -8.99
N LEU A 211 -13.06 -9.27 -8.73
CA LEU A 211 -11.60 -9.42 -8.78
C LEU A 211 -11.12 -10.42 -7.72
N ALA A 212 -11.54 -10.27 -6.48
CA ALA A 212 -11.19 -11.20 -5.39
C ALA A 212 -11.59 -12.64 -5.70
N ASN A 213 -12.79 -12.85 -6.28
CA ASN A 213 -13.25 -14.17 -6.70
C ASN A 213 -12.40 -14.74 -7.84
N ARG A 214 -11.96 -13.91 -8.80
CA ARG A 214 -11.04 -14.37 -9.87
C ARG A 214 -9.68 -14.80 -9.30
N LEU A 215 -9.15 -14.05 -8.34
CA LEU A 215 -7.91 -14.40 -7.65
C LEU A 215 -8.05 -15.68 -6.82
N SER A 216 -9.25 -16.01 -6.38
CA SER A 216 -9.58 -17.25 -5.66
C SER A 216 -9.87 -18.43 -6.59
N ASP A 217 -9.52 -18.36 -7.88
CA ASP A 217 -9.76 -19.40 -8.89
C ASP A 217 -11.24 -19.79 -9.07
N GLY A 218 -12.16 -18.93 -8.65
CA GLY A 218 -13.60 -19.14 -8.81
C GLY A 218 -14.19 -20.22 -7.89
N ASP A 219 -13.44 -20.76 -6.93
CA ASP A 219 -13.99 -21.65 -5.92
C ASP A 219 -14.87 -20.84 -4.95
N ARG A 220 -16.18 -20.86 -5.24
CA ARG A 220 -17.18 -20.16 -4.43
C ARG A 220 -17.41 -20.80 -3.05
N GLN A 221 -16.96 -22.04 -2.86
CA GLN A 221 -17.17 -22.76 -1.59
C GLN A 221 -16.10 -22.40 -0.56
N LYS A 222 -14.89 -21.99 -1.01
CA LYS A 222 -13.79 -21.56 -0.15
C LYS A 222 -13.06 -20.37 -0.79
N PRO A 223 -13.63 -19.17 -0.76
CA PRO A 223 -12.96 -18.01 -1.30
C PRO A 223 -11.66 -17.74 -0.52
N LEU A 224 -10.54 -17.59 -1.23
CA LEU A 224 -9.27 -17.24 -0.61
C LEU A 224 -9.28 -15.81 -0.05
N TYR A 225 -10.08 -14.93 -0.66
CA TYR A 225 -10.14 -13.52 -0.28
C TYR A 225 -11.57 -13.07 -0.01
N ARG A 226 -11.72 -12.27 1.04
CA ARG A 226 -12.95 -11.56 1.37
C ARG A 226 -12.74 -10.06 1.19
N VAL A 227 -13.73 -9.39 0.64
CA VAL A 227 -13.72 -7.93 0.51
C VAL A 227 -14.71 -7.35 1.50
N THR A 228 -14.29 -6.38 2.28
CA THR A 228 -15.16 -5.57 3.15
C THR A 228 -15.00 -4.10 2.82
N ALA A 229 -16.03 -3.31 3.08
CA ALA A 229 -15.99 -1.87 2.93
C ALA A 229 -16.30 -1.21 4.28
N VAL A 230 -15.39 -0.39 4.76
CA VAL A 230 -15.53 0.30 6.04
C VAL A 230 -15.14 1.77 5.85
N LYS A 231 -16.04 2.68 6.21
CA LYS A 231 -15.79 4.14 6.20
C LYS A 231 -15.18 4.66 4.88
N GLY A 232 -15.60 4.13 3.74
CA GLY A 232 -15.10 4.54 2.43
C GLY A 232 -13.80 3.88 1.99
N CYS A 233 -13.32 2.88 2.71
CA CYS A 233 -12.16 2.08 2.34
C CYS A 233 -12.56 0.66 1.98
N PHE A 234 -11.85 0.05 1.03
CA PHE A 234 -11.92 -1.37 0.76
C PHE A 234 -10.80 -2.10 1.48
N PHE A 235 -11.13 -3.22 2.09
CA PHE A 235 -10.18 -4.17 2.64
C PHE A 235 -10.29 -5.49 1.88
N VAL A 236 -9.17 -6.01 1.44
CA VAL A 236 -9.07 -7.37 0.93
C VAL A 236 -8.40 -8.20 2.01
N HIS A 237 -9.12 -9.15 2.56
CA HIS A 237 -8.65 -10.01 3.63
C HIS A 237 -8.38 -11.40 3.08
N SER A 238 -7.29 -12.03 3.50
CA SER A 238 -7.16 -13.47 3.39
C SER A 238 -8.19 -14.15 4.29
N CYS A 239 -8.89 -15.14 3.76
CA CYS A 239 -9.89 -15.89 4.51
C CYS A 239 -9.27 -17.02 5.35
N TRP A 240 -7.96 -17.08 5.44
CA TRP A 240 -7.26 -18.08 6.20
C TRP A 240 -7.01 -17.60 7.63
N ALA A 241 -7.36 -18.45 8.62
CA ALA A 241 -7.00 -18.21 10.00
C ALA A 241 -5.67 -18.91 10.31
N PRO A 242 -4.68 -18.22 10.89
CA PRO A 242 -3.41 -18.85 11.23
C PRO A 242 -3.62 -20.00 12.20
N MET A 243 -3.01 -21.16 11.94
CA MET A 243 -3.13 -22.38 12.77
C MET A 243 -2.61 -22.21 14.22
N PHE A 244 -1.98 -21.06 14.52
CA PHE A 244 -1.34 -20.80 15.81
C PHE A 244 -2.08 -19.77 16.67
N SER A 245 -3.07 -19.06 16.16
CA SER A 245 -3.93 -18.23 16.98
C SER A 245 -5.01 -19.11 17.58
N GLY A 246 -4.94 -19.41 18.87
CA GLY A 246 -6.03 -20.06 19.61
C GLY A 246 -7.29 -19.18 19.73
N GLN A 247 -7.44 -18.18 18.89
CA GLN A 247 -8.67 -17.40 18.76
C GLN A 247 -9.54 -18.00 17.67
N PRO A 248 -10.81 -18.31 17.99
CA PRO A 248 -11.78 -18.68 16.97
C PRO A 248 -11.89 -17.56 15.96
N ALA A 249 -12.08 -17.90 14.67
CA ALA A 249 -12.50 -16.96 13.66
C ALA A 249 -13.61 -16.06 14.22
N PRO A 250 -13.64 -14.74 13.95
CA PRO A 250 -14.72 -13.88 14.40
C PRO A 250 -16.02 -14.52 13.96
N GLY A 251 -16.79 -14.96 14.96
CA GLY A 251 -18.03 -15.70 14.76
C GLY A 251 -19.00 -14.87 13.95
N ASP A 252 -19.76 -15.54 13.11
CA ASP A 252 -21.01 -15.06 12.53
C ASP A 252 -21.98 -14.74 13.68
N ASP A 253 -21.82 -13.59 14.32
CA ASP A 253 -22.85 -13.03 15.18
C ASP A 253 -23.83 -12.26 14.30
N GLN A 254 -25.03 -12.76 14.33
CA GLN A 254 -26.29 -12.43 13.65
C GLN A 254 -26.64 -10.96 13.57
#